data_abe4b46580f4f18c151b71762b0d3aaf
#
_entry.id   abe4b46580f4f18c151b71762b0d3aaf
#
_cell.length_a   1.000
_cell.length_b   1.000
_cell.length_c   1.000
_cell.angle_alpha   90.00
_cell.angle_beta   90.00
_cell.angle_gamma   90.00
#
_symmetry.space_group_name_H-M   'P 1'
#
loop_
_entity.id
_entity.type
_entity.pdbx_description
1 polymer ?
#
loop_
_entity_poly.entity_id
_entity_poly.type
_entity_poly.pdbx_seq_one_letter_code
_entity_poly.pdbx_strand_id
1 'polypeptide(L)'
;AYTYSLKRGVTDTYATVDWIESNFGSKLTRSDIETELEGDGSESQIVGTFFGTDDQHFDINARVWHQAEQTTADLVTRGVLDDVARSVYEGVQDVGEDAWNTSSYQRENTLMLSDDAEADASPKLIIHNHDTEASHSATVGQVDAEDLFYLESRSIDSRTARNMLVEGFFVPVLEEIAVDEFRDDVEELVFERLR
;
A
#
# COMPACT_ATOMS: atom_id res chain seq x y z
N ALA A 1 6.88 -21.11 -4.62
CA ALA A 1 7.69 -20.15 -5.38
C ALA A 1 8.13 -19.02 -4.45
N TYR A 2 9.16 -18.28 -4.88
CA TYR A 2 9.66 -17.07 -4.24
C TYR A 2 9.76 -15.98 -5.30
N THR A 3 9.31 -14.78 -4.94
CA THR A 3 9.39 -13.61 -5.82
C THR A 3 10.24 -12.55 -5.14
N TYR A 4 11.16 -11.97 -5.88
CA TYR A 4 11.89 -10.77 -5.47
C TYR A 4 11.84 -9.76 -6.60
N SER A 5 11.40 -8.54 -6.28
CA SER A 5 11.39 -7.42 -7.22
C SER A 5 12.10 -6.21 -6.61
N LEU A 6 12.88 -5.52 -7.41
CA LEU A 6 13.47 -4.23 -7.11
C LEU A 6 13.15 -3.27 -8.25
N LYS A 7 12.47 -2.19 -7.93
CA LYS A 7 12.16 -1.10 -8.85
C LYS A 7 12.81 0.17 -8.32
N ARG A 8 13.53 0.87 -9.17
CA ARG A 8 14.15 2.14 -8.82
C ARG A 8 13.85 3.18 -9.89
N GLY A 9 13.42 4.37 -9.46
CA GLY A 9 13.22 5.53 -10.29
C GLY A 9 14.04 6.71 -9.78
N VAL A 10 14.55 7.51 -10.71
CA VAL A 10 15.18 8.80 -10.44
C VAL A 10 14.49 9.82 -11.33
N THR A 11 14.02 10.92 -10.77
CA THR A 11 13.28 11.94 -11.49
C THR A 11 14.13 13.16 -11.79
N ASP A 12 13.95 13.73 -12.98
CA ASP A 12 14.45 15.06 -13.35
C ASP A 12 13.38 16.13 -13.04
N THR A 13 13.71 17.39 -13.27
CA THR A 13 12.85 18.56 -13.01
C THR A 13 11.47 18.40 -13.64
N TYR A 14 10.41 18.58 -12.83
CA TYR A 14 9.00 18.43 -13.19
C TYR A 14 8.61 17.06 -13.76
N ALA A 15 9.44 16.04 -13.54
CA ALA A 15 9.09 14.67 -13.93
C ALA A 15 8.20 14.00 -12.89
N THR A 16 7.30 13.14 -13.36
CA THR A 16 6.44 12.31 -12.51
C THR A 16 6.76 10.85 -12.73
N VAL A 17 6.83 10.07 -11.66
CA VAL A 17 6.92 8.62 -11.71
C VAL A 17 5.85 7.99 -10.81
N ASP A 18 4.96 7.21 -11.42
CA ASP A 18 3.92 6.48 -10.72
C ASP A 18 4.22 4.98 -10.74
N TRP A 19 4.23 4.38 -9.55
CA TRP A 19 4.37 2.96 -9.36
C TRP A 19 3.03 2.35 -8.96
N ILE A 20 2.60 1.36 -9.70
CA ILE A 20 1.43 0.55 -9.34
C ILE A 20 1.92 -0.88 -9.18
N GLU A 21 1.69 -1.46 -8.03
CA GLU A 21 2.10 -2.82 -7.71
C GLU A 21 0.99 -3.60 -7.01
N SER A 22 0.79 -4.84 -7.46
CA SER A 22 -0.15 -5.77 -6.84
C SER A 22 0.51 -7.12 -6.59
N ASN A 23 0.48 -7.57 -5.34
CA ASN A 23 1.14 -8.79 -4.87
C ASN A 23 0.12 -9.80 -4.37
N PHE A 24 -0.16 -10.83 -5.18
CA PHE A 24 -1.15 -11.87 -4.86
C PHE A 24 -0.56 -13.28 -4.85
N GLY A 25 0.71 -13.45 -5.17
CA GLY A 25 1.32 -14.73 -5.41
C GLY A 25 2.53 -15.04 -4.55
N SER A 26 3.10 -16.23 -4.81
CA SER A 26 4.29 -16.79 -4.16
C SER A 26 4.14 -17.11 -2.68
N LYS A 27 4.96 -18.03 -2.19
CA LYS A 27 5.08 -18.34 -0.77
C LYS A 27 5.80 -17.22 0.00
N LEU A 28 6.81 -16.63 -0.63
CA LEU A 28 7.50 -15.45 -0.15
C LEU A 28 7.61 -14.45 -1.30
N THR A 29 7.10 -13.26 -1.06
CA THR A 29 7.23 -12.11 -1.96
C THR A 29 7.99 -11.02 -1.23
N ARG A 30 9.12 -10.59 -1.81
CA ARG A 30 9.78 -9.37 -1.41
C ARG A 30 9.73 -8.35 -2.53
N SER A 31 9.21 -7.17 -2.23
CA SER A 31 9.17 -6.04 -3.16
C SER A 31 9.84 -4.81 -2.55
N ASP A 32 10.81 -4.28 -3.28
CA ASP A 32 11.47 -3.01 -2.96
C ASP A 32 11.15 -2.00 -4.08
N ILE A 33 10.47 -0.90 -3.74
CA ILE A 33 10.23 0.25 -4.62
C ILE A 33 10.98 1.45 -4.05
N GLU A 34 11.86 2.03 -4.85
CA GLU A 34 12.72 3.14 -4.47
C GLU A 34 12.59 4.28 -5.47
N THR A 35 12.32 5.50 -4.99
CA THR A 35 12.24 6.70 -5.84
C THR A 35 13.12 7.80 -5.28
N GLU A 36 13.99 8.33 -6.11
CA GLU A 36 14.82 9.50 -5.81
C GLU A 36 14.29 10.71 -6.58
N LEU A 37 13.75 11.71 -5.86
CA LEU A 37 13.23 12.95 -6.41
C LEU A 37 14.38 13.98 -6.46
N GLU A 38 15.18 13.92 -7.53
CA GLU A 38 16.37 14.76 -7.70
C GLU A 38 16.09 16.06 -8.45
N GLY A 39 14.99 16.15 -9.18
CA GLY A 39 14.62 17.35 -9.92
C GLY A 39 13.59 18.20 -9.18
N ASP A 40 13.73 19.53 -9.26
CA ASP A 40 12.77 20.46 -8.67
C ASP A 40 11.37 20.26 -9.25
N GLY A 41 10.36 20.27 -8.38
CA GLY A 41 8.96 20.08 -8.75
C GLY A 41 8.63 18.68 -9.25
N SER A 42 9.50 17.69 -9.00
CA SER A 42 9.21 16.31 -9.39
C SER A 42 8.26 15.61 -8.40
N GLU A 43 7.55 14.61 -8.91
CA GLU A 43 6.47 13.94 -8.19
C GLU A 43 6.60 12.42 -8.27
N SER A 44 6.13 11.72 -7.24
CA SER A 44 6.01 10.27 -7.24
C SER A 44 4.74 9.82 -6.53
N GLN A 45 4.04 8.86 -7.15
CA GLN A 45 2.99 8.11 -6.48
C GLN A 45 3.37 6.62 -6.39
N ILE A 46 3.12 6.00 -5.25
CA ILE A 46 3.29 4.56 -5.06
C ILE A 46 1.94 3.99 -4.59
N VAL A 47 1.31 3.21 -5.47
CA VAL A 47 0.04 2.52 -5.18
C VAL A 47 0.33 1.03 -5.04
N GLY A 48 0.15 0.51 -3.84
CA GLY A 48 0.42 -0.89 -3.50
C GLY A 48 -0.83 -1.65 -3.06
N THR A 49 -0.99 -2.88 -3.56
CA THR A 49 -2.01 -3.82 -3.05
C THR A 49 -1.39 -5.19 -2.81
N PHE A 50 -1.86 -5.89 -1.77
CA PHE A 50 -1.52 -7.29 -1.56
C PHE A 50 -2.68 -8.06 -0.93
N PHE A 51 -2.75 -9.36 -1.22
CA PHE A 51 -3.69 -10.27 -0.58
C PHE A 51 -2.98 -11.61 -0.28
N GLY A 52 -2.81 -11.92 1.00
CA GLY A 52 -2.16 -13.14 1.48
C GLY A 52 -3.15 -14.15 2.02
N THR A 53 -2.95 -15.41 1.63
CA THR A 53 -3.67 -16.58 2.12
C THR A 53 -2.70 -17.71 2.45
N ASP A 54 -3.16 -18.78 3.04
CA ASP A 54 -2.35 -19.91 3.45
C ASP A 54 -1.16 -19.47 4.34
N ASP A 55 0.07 -19.90 4.00
CA ASP A 55 1.33 -19.55 4.66
C ASP A 55 2.17 -18.54 3.87
N GLN A 56 1.54 -17.67 3.09
CA GLN A 56 2.22 -16.66 2.29
C GLN A 56 2.85 -15.57 3.17
N HIS A 57 4.01 -15.10 2.75
CA HIS A 57 4.73 -14.02 3.42
C HIS A 57 5.06 -12.90 2.43
N PHE A 58 4.70 -11.68 2.80
CA PHE A 58 4.98 -10.46 2.04
C PHE A 58 5.93 -9.56 2.83
N ASP A 59 7.03 -9.16 2.21
CA ASP A 59 8.01 -8.17 2.71
C ASP A 59 8.02 -7.03 1.69
N ILE A 60 7.35 -5.93 2.02
CA ILE A 60 7.07 -4.83 1.10
C ILE A 60 7.76 -3.57 1.62
N ASN A 61 8.62 -2.99 0.78
CA ASN A 61 9.36 -1.78 1.09
C ASN A 61 9.07 -0.70 0.05
N ALA A 62 8.62 0.46 0.51
CA ALA A 62 8.38 1.64 -0.31
C ALA A 62 9.19 2.81 0.22
N ARG A 63 10.08 3.37 -0.61
CA ARG A 63 11.01 4.43 -0.17
C ARG A 63 11.02 5.58 -1.15
N VAL A 64 10.94 6.79 -0.62
CA VAL A 64 11.08 8.02 -1.39
C VAL A 64 12.10 8.92 -0.72
N TRP A 65 13.07 9.39 -1.50
CA TRP A 65 14.04 10.41 -1.12
C TRP A 65 13.73 11.71 -1.84
N HIS A 66 13.40 12.75 -1.09
CA HIS A 66 13.24 14.11 -1.57
C HIS A 66 14.59 14.81 -1.49
N GLN A 67 15.23 15.06 -2.63
CA GLN A 67 16.56 15.67 -2.73
C GLN A 67 16.53 17.07 -3.36
N ALA A 68 15.42 17.45 -3.97
CA ALA A 68 15.23 18.73 -4.64
C ALA A 68 14.04 19.50 -4.05
N GLU A 69 13.89 20.78 -4.45
CA GLU A 69 12.81 21.65 -3.98
C GLU A 69 11.46 21.33 -4.62
N GLN A 70 10.36 21.65 -3.92
CA GLN A 70 8.97 21.56 -4.41
C GLN A 70 8.56 20.14 -4.83
N THR A 71 9.15 19.13 -4.24
CA THR A 71 8.86 17.73 -4.58
C THR A 71 7.65 17.20 -3.81
N THR A 72 6.90 16.28 -4.45
CA THR A 72 5.71 15.68 -3.85
C THR A 72 5.76 14.16 -3.94
N ALA A 73 5.35 13.48 -2.86
CA ALA A 73 5.17 12.03 -2.86
C ALA A 73 3.88 11.62 -2.14
N ASP A 74 3.15 10.66 -2.70
CA ASP A 74 2.02 10.01 -2.05
C ASP A 74 2.15 8.47 -2.14
N LEU A 75 2.19 7.82 -0.97
CA LEU A 75 2.33 6.38 -0.83
C LEU A 75 1.04 5.81 -0.24
N VAL A 76 0.34 4.98 -0.99
CA VAL A 76 -0.89 4.33 -0.55
C VAL A 76 -0.76 2.82 -0.70
N THR A 77 -0.87 2.09 0.40
CA THR A 77 -0.83 0.63 0.38
C THR A 77 -2.02 0.06 1.14
N ARG A 78 -2.70 -0.91 0.54
CA ARG A 78 -3.74 -1.69 1.21
C ARG A 78 -3.50 -3.17 1.05
N GLY A 79 -3.58 -3.89 2.17
CA GLY A 79 -3.38 -5.33 2.21
C GLY A 79 -4.48 -6.07 2.94
N VAL A 80 -4.68 -7.31 2.56
CA VAL A 80 -5.57 -8.25 3.26
C VAL A 80 -4.79 -9.52 3.56
N LEU A 81 -4.97 -10.06 4.75
CA LEU A 81 -4.35 -11.31 5.20
C LEU A 81 -5.39 -12.24 5.77
N ASP A 82 -5.39 -13.48 5.30
CA ASP A 82 -6.21 -14.58 5.82
C ASP A 82 -5.33 -15.76 6.23
N ASP A 83 -5.93 -16.79 6.82
CA ASP A 83 -5.27 -18.00 7.31
C ASP A 83 -4.10 -17.69 8.28
N VAL A 84 -2.88 -18.13 7.95
CA VAL A 84 -1.64 -17.85 8.70
C VAL A 84 -0.67 -16.98 7.88
N ALA A 85 -1.21 -16.21 6.95
CA ALA A 85 -0.41 -15.33 6.12
C ALA A 85 0.21 -14.19 6.93
N ARG A 86 1.35 -13.70 6.47
CA ARG A 86 2.10 -12.65 7.15
C ARG A 86 2.53 -11.54 6.20
N SER A 87 2.49 -10.28 6.69
CA SER A 87 3.09 -9.14 6.01
C SER A 87 4.05 -8.37 6.90
N VAL A 88 5.10 -7.86 6.30
CA VAL A 88 5.98 -6.82 6.86
C VAL A 88 6.01 -5.68 5.86
N TYR A 89 5.59 -4.50 6.27
CA TYR A 89 5.64 -3.28 5.46
C TYR A 89 6.60 -2.27 6.08
N GLU A 90 7.54 -1.80 5.29
CA GLU A 90 8.39 -0.65 5.65
C GLU A 90 8.20 0.47 4.62
N GLY A 91 7.71 1.62 5.08
CA GLY A 91 7.62 2.83 4.26
C GLY A 91 8.57 3.90 4.78
N VAL A 92 9.44 4.42 3.93
CA VAL A 92 10.40 5.46 4.30
C VAL A 92 10.22 6.67 3.41
N GLN A 93 9.99 7.82 4.05
CA GLN A 93 10.04 9.14 3.41
C GLN A 93 11.22 9.89 4.01
N ASP A 94 12.22 10.20 3.20
CA ASP A 94 13.44 10.89 3.60
C ASP A 94 13.52 12.23 2.87
N VAL A 95 13.44 13.33 3.64
CA VAL A 95 13.45 14.70 3.11
C VAL A 95 14.79 15.33 3.44
N GLY A 96 15.59 15.60 2.40
CA GLY A 96 16.91 16.16 2.48
C GLY A 96 16.95 17.59 3.03
N GLU A 97 18.13 18.04 3.40
CA GLU A 97 18.36 19.38 3.98
C GLU A 97 17.98 20.50 3.01
N ASP A 98 18.23 20.31 1.72
CA ASP A 98 17.96 21.29 0.66
C ASP A 98 16.60 21.09 -0.05
N ALA A 99 15.79 20.11 0.37
CA ALA A 99 14.49 19.82 -0.22
C ALA A 99 13.36 20.70 0.37
N TRP A 100 13.38 21.98 0.03
CA TRP A 100 12.41 22.97 0.50
C TRP A 100 11.03 22.83 -0.16
N ASN A 101 9.97 23.23 0.55
CA ASN A 101 8.58 23.20 0.06
C ASN A 101 8.15 21.80 -0.40
N THR A 102 8.48 20.78 0.38
CA THR A 102 8.19 19.37 0.11
C THR A 102 6.86 18.95 0.73
N SER A 103 6.10 18.14 0.00
CA SER A 103 4.89 17.48 0.50
C SER A 103 5.02 15.96 0.38
N SER A 104 4.83 15.22 1.49
CA SER A 104 5.03 13.77 1.48
C SER A 104 4.03 13.07 2.41
N TYR A 105 3.19 12.22 1.83
CA TYR A 105 2.12 11.52 2.53
C TYR A 105 2.26 10.01 2.39
N GLN A 106 1.94 9.27 3.46
CA GLN A 106 1.96 7.82 3.46
C GLN A 106 0.79 7.26 4.24
N ARG A 107 0.09 6.31 3.64
CA ARG A 107 -1.03 5.60 4.24
C ARG A 107 -0.90 4.10 3.96
N GLU A 108 -0.77 3.32 5.02
CA GLU A 108 -0.78 1.87 4.94
C GLU A 108 -1.95 1.34 5.77
N ASN A 109 -2.75 0.44 5.19
CA ASN A 109 -3.85 -0.21 5.89
C ASN A 109 -3.83 -1.70 5.59
N THR A 110 -3.75 -2.52 6.63
CA THR A 110 -3.86 -3.98 6.51
C THR A 110 -5.07 -4.50 7.28
N LEU A 111 -5.91 -5.24 6.57
CA LEU A 111 -7.08 -5.92 7.12
C LEU A 111 -6.77 -7.41 7.33
N MET A 112 -6.90 -7.88 8.56
CA MET A 112 -6.75 -9.29 8.90
C MET A 112 -8.11 -9.98 8.94
N LEU A 113 -8.26 -11.08 8.22
CA LEU A 113 -9.47 -11.91 8.19
C LEU A 113 -9.39 -13.09 9.16
N SER A 114 -8.20 -13.41 9.63
CA SER A 114 -7.90 -14.49 10.57
C SER A 114 -7.19 -13.97 11.81
N ASP A 115 -7.45 -14.58 12.96
CA ASP A 115 -6.72 -14.31 14.21
C ASP A 115 -5.28 -14.85 14.19
N ASP A 116 -4.97 -15.76 13.27
CA ASP A 116 -3.65 -16.37 13.11
C ASP A 116 -2.78 -15.64 12.07
N ALA A 117 -3.33 -14.63 11.37
CA ALA A 117 -2.58 -13.77 10.47
C ALA A 117 -1.73 -12.75 11.24
N GLU A 118 -0.60 -12.37 10.68
CA GLU A 118 0.30 -11.39 11.29
C GLU A 118 0.62 -10.24 10.33
N ALA A 119 0.52 -8.99 10.81
CA ALA A 119 0.89 -7.80 10.04
C ALA A 119 1.75 -6.86 10.88
N ASP A 120 2.95 -6.56 10.36
CA ASP A 120 3.87 -5.59 10.93
C ASP A 120 4.00 -4.40 9.97
N ALA A 121 3.72 -3.19 10.44
CA ALA A 121 3.88 -1.96 9.66
C ALA A 121 4.83 -0.98 10.36
N SER A 122 5.82 -0.48 9.62
CA SER A 122 6.85 0.42 10.13
C SER A 122 7.03 1.64 9.22
N PRO A 123 6.10 2.62 9.26
CA PRO A 123 6.27 3.87 8.53
C PRO A 123 7.33 4.75 9.22
N LYS A 124 8.20 5.39 8.42
CA LYS A 124 9.28 6.26 8.89
C LYS A 124 9.27 7.59 8.14
N LEU A 125 9.39 8.68 8.90
CA LEU A 125 9.65 10.03 8.39
C LEU A 125 11.03 10.49 8.89
N ILE A 126 11.90 10.82 7.96
CA ILE A 126 13.23 11.38 8.22
C ILE A 126 13.25 12.76 7.57
N ILE A 127 13.23 13.82 8.36
CA ILE A 127 13.09 15.19 7.86
C ILE A 127 14.27 16.03 8.34
N HIS A 128 15.03 16.59 7.38
CA HIS A 128 16.24 17.36 7.64
C HIS A 128 16.08 18.88 7.43
N ASN A 129 14.86 19.36 7.09
CA ASN A 129 14.57 20.79 6.94
C ASN A 129 13.28 21.22 7.67
N HIS A 130 12.89 22.48 7.57
CA HIS A 130 11.77 23.07 8.31
C HIS A 130 10.59 23.48 7.40
N ASP A 131 10.68 23.26 6.09
CA ASP A 131 9.68 23.63 5.09
C ASP A 131 9.12 22.38 4.42
N THR A 132 8.60 21.48 5.25
CA THR A 132 8.08 20.18 4.84
C THR A 132 6.69 19.97 5.43
N GLU A 133 5.72 19.61 4.59
CA GLU A 133 4.44 19.06 5.00
C GLU A 133 4.48 17.53 4.81
N ALA A 134 4.50 16.79 5.90
CA ALA A 134 4.58 15.34 5.84
C ALA A 134 3.70 14.65 6.88
N SER A 135 3.10 13.54 6.48
CA SER A 135 2.38 12.67 7.40
C SER A 135 2.54 11.21 7.03
N HIS A 136 2.46 10.37 8.04
CA HIS A 136 2.33 8.93 7.84
C HIS A 136 1.24 8.34 8.72
N SER A 137 0.62 7.27 8.26
CA SER A 137 -0.27 6.44 9.06
C SER A 137 -0.12 4.97 8.68
N ALA A 138 -0.23 4.12 9.69
CA ALA A 138 -0.36 2.69 9.49
C ALA A 138 -1.49 2.17 10.37
N THR A 139 -2.34 1.35 9.80
CA THR A 139 -3.47 0.73 10.50
C THR A 139 -3.49 -0.76 10.22
N VAL A 140 -3.47 -1.54 11.28
CA VAL A 140 -3.69 -2.99 11.24
C VAL A 140 -4.94 -3.29 12.03
N GLY A 141 -5.93 -3.93 11.42
CA GLY A 141 -7.19 -4.22 12.07
C GLY A 141 -7.87 -5.47 11.52
N GLN A 142 -8.94 -5.89 12.19
CA GLN A 142 -9.82 -6.97 11.75
C GLN A 142 -11.09 -6.39 11.13
N VAL A 143 -11.87 -7.24 10.48
CA VAL A 143 -13.22 -6.86 10.00
C VAL A 143 -14.06 -6.37 11.18
N ASP A 144 -14.69 -5.21 11.00
CA ASP A 144 -15.54 -4.64 12.04
C ASP A 144 -16.75 -5.53 12.29
N ALA A 145 -16.91 -5.95 13.55
CA ALA A 145 -17.99 -6.84 13.95
C ALA A 145 -19.38 -6.16 13.86
N GLU A 146 -19.45 -4.84 14.00
CA GLU A 146 -20.70 -4.09 13.86
C GLU A 146 -21.13 -4.02 12.39
N ASP A 147 -20.19 -3.78 11.48
CA ASP A 147 -20.43 -3.77 10.04
C ASP A 147 -20.86 -5.17 9.55
N LEU A 148 -20.17 -6.22 10.00
CA LEU A 148 -20.53 -7.58 9.69
C LEU A 148 -21.97 -7.90 10.21
N PHE A 149 -22.24 -7.59 11.47
CA PHE A 149 -23.58 -7.78 12.06
C PHE A 149 -24.67 -7.00 11.32
N TYR A 150 -24.36 -5.76 10.90
CA TYR A 150 -25.30 -4.94 10.14
C TYR A 150 -25.68 -5.62 8.82
N LEU A 151 -24.71 -6.11 8.05
CA LEU A 151 -24.97 -6.81 6.79
C LEU A 151 -25.75 -8.11 7.00
N GLU A 152 -25.38 -8.91 8.03
CA GLU A 152 -26.10 -10.15 8.37
C GLU A 152 -27.54 -9.89 8.81
N SER A 153 -27.80 -8.79 9.52
CA SER A 153 -29.16 -8.37 9.91
C SER A 153 -30.06 -8.05 8.71
N ARG A 154 -29.46 -7.79 7.55
CA ARG A 154 -30.16 -7.59 6.26
C ARG A 154 -30.30 -8.87 5.45
N SER A 155 -30.10 -10.02 6.07
CA SER A 155 -30.21 -11.35 5.44
C SER A 155 -29.12 -11.65 4.41
N ILE A 156 -27.99 -10.98 4.52
CA ILE A 156 -26.76 -11.33 3.78
C ILE A 156 -26.05 -12.41 4.62
N ASP A 157 -25.67 -13.52 4.01
CA ASP A 157 -24.93 -14.57 4.73
C ASP A 157 -23.52 -14.08 5.10
N SER A 158 -22.95 -14.64 6.16
CA SER A 158 -21.70 -14.18 6.79
C SER A 158 -20.52 -14.13 5.81
N ARG A 159 -20.42 -15.12 4.90
CA ARG A 159 -19.37 -15.15 3.89
C ARG A 159 -19.51 -14.00 2.90
N THR A 160 -20.71 -13.82 2.36
CA THR A 160 -21.01 -12.72 1.43
C THR A 160 -20.77 -11.36 2.10
N ALA A 161 -21.22 -11.19 3.34
CA ALA A 161 -21.00 -9.97 4.11
C ALA A 161 -19.51 -9.64 4.30
N ARG A 162 -18.70 -10.65 4.69
CA ARG A 162 -17.24 -10.50 4.79
C ARG A 162 -16.62 -10.11 3.45
N ASN A 163 -17.00 -10.78 2.36
CA ASN A 163 -16.48 -10.47 1.03
C ASN A 163 -16.78 -9.02 0.62
N MET A 164 -18.01 -8.55 0.85
CA MET A 164 -18.41 -7.16 0.57
C MET A 164 -17.56 -6.14 1.36
N LEU A 165 -17.23 -6.43 2.62
CA LEU A 165 -16.37 -5.57 3.44
C LEU A 165 -14.94 -5.54 2.92
N VAL A 166 -14.40 -6.68 2.46
CA VAL A 166 -13.06 -6.76 1.86
C VAL A 166 -13.01 -6.04 0.51
N GLU A 167 -14.01 -6.22 -0.36
CA GLU A 167 -14.12 -5.49 -1.62
C GLU A 167 -14.17 -3.97 -1.35
N GLY A 168 -15.04 -3.52 -0.43
CA GLY A 168 -15.11 -2.12 -0.01
C GLY A 168 -13.82 -1.57 0.58
N PHE A 169 -13.05 -2.42 1.26
CA PHE A 169 -11.74 -2.04 1.80
C PHE A 169 -10.72 -1.73 0.69
N PHE A 170 -10.76 -2.40 -0.45
CA PHE A 170 -9.86 -2.12 -1.57
C PHE A 170 -10.27 -0.91 -2.42
N VAL A 171 -11.55 -0.53 -2.46
CA VAL A 171 -12.05 0.55 -3.34
C VAL A 171 -11.16 1.80 -3.33
N PRO A 172 -10.76 2.40 -2.19
CA PRO A 172 -9.99 3.63 -2.21
C PRO A 172 -8.59 3.51 -2.83
N VAL A 173 -7.94 2.35 -2.77
CA VAL A 173 -6.64 2.15 -3.42
C VAL A 173 -6.81 1.80 -4.90
N LEU A 174 -7.89 1.15 -5.28
CA LEU A 174 -8.21 0.85 -6.67
C LEU A 174 -8.55 2.12 -7.45
N GLU A 175 -9.19 3.11 -6.81
CA GLU A 175 -9.49 4.41 -7.40
C GLU A 175 -8.23 5.23 -7.73
N GLU A 176 -7.10 4.95 -7.05
CA GLU A 176 -5.81 5.58 -7.34
C GLU A 176 -5.10 4.95 -8.57
N ILE A 177 -5.58 3.81 -9.06
CA ILE A 177 -5.01 3.13 -10.23
C ILE A 177 -5.52 3.79 -11.50
N ALA A 178 -4.65 4.54 -12.19
CA ALA A 178 -5.00 5.29 -13.39
C ALA A 178 -5.19 4.43 -14.65
N VAL A 179 -4.71 3.18 -14.66
CA VAL A 179 -4.80 2.26 -15.80
C VAL A 179 -5.99 1.34 -15.59
N ASP A 180 -7.08 1.57 -16.33
CA ASP A 180 -8.35 0.86 -16.14
C ASP A 180 -8.19 -0.66 -16.24
N GLU A 181 -7.48 -1.16 -17.26
CA GLU A 181 -7.26 -2.59 -17.46
C GLU A 181 -6.52 -3.24 -16.29
N PHE A 182 -5.54 -2.54 -15.71
CA PHE A 182 -4.80 -3.06 -14.56
C PHE A 182 -5.68 -3.04 -13.30
N ARG A 183 -6.50 -2.01 -13.12
CA ARG A 183 -7.46 -1.95 -12.01
C ARG A 183 -8.46 -3.11 -12.08
N ASP A 184 -9.03 -3.37 -13.25
CA ASP A 184 -9.99 -4.45 -13.47
C ASP A 184 -9.34 -5.82 -13.18
N ASP A 185 -8.09 -6.04 -13.60
CA ASP A 185 -7.33 -7.27 -13.29
C ASP A 185 -7.10 -7.43 -11.78
N VAL A 186 -6.80 -6.35 -11.05
CA VAL A 186 -6.63 -6.40 -9.60
C VAL A 186 -7.94 -6.70 -8.88
N GLU A 187 -9.05 -6.09 -9.31
CA GLU A 187 -10.39 -6.39 -8.80
C GLU A 187 -10.75 -7.88 -9.01
N GLU A 188 -10.48 -8.43 -10.19
CA GLU A 188 -10.71 -9.85 -10.46
C GLU A 188 -9.87 -10.76 -9.55
N LEU A 189 -8.59 -10.44 -9.34
CA LEU A 189 -7.72 -11.18 -8.43
C LEU A 189 -8.19 -11.14 -6.98
N VAL A 190 -8.65 -9.99 -6.49
CA VAL A 190 -9.27 -9.86 -5.16
C VAL A 190 -10.49 -10.76 -5.06
N PHE A 191 -11.37 -10.71 -6.06
CA PHE A 191 -12.59 -11.51 -6.09
C PHE A 191 -12.31 -13.03 -6.14
N GLU A 192 -11.27 -13.45 -6.86
CA GLU A 192 -10.84 -14.85 -6.89
C GLU A 192 -10.37 -15.36 -5.52
N ARG A 193 -9.71 -14.50 -4.72
CA ARG A 193 -9.25 -14.84 -3.37
C ARG A 193 -10.39 -14.99 -2.35
N LEU A 194 -11.52 -14.36 -2.62
CA LEU A 194 -12.70 -14.40 -1.75
C LEU A 194 -13.63 -15.59 -2.02
N ARG A 195 -13.37 -16.40 -3.05
CA ARG A 195 -14.16 -17.60 -3.39
C ARG A 195 -13.76 -18.81 -2.57
#